data_c0d2b4970794e9b64afc7e426f337f9d
#
_entry.id   c0d2b4970794e9b64afc7e426f337f9d
#
_cell.length_a   1.000
_cell.length_b   1.000
_cell.length_c   1.000
_cell.angle_alpha   90.00
_cell.angle_beta   90.00
_cell.angle_gamma   90.00
#
_symmetry.space_group_name_H-M   'P 1'
#
loop_
_entity.id
_entity.type
_entity.pdbx_description
1 polymer ?
#
loop_
_entity_poly.entity_id
_entity_poly.type
_entity_poly.pdbx_seq_one_letter_code
_entity_poly.pdbx_strand_id
1 'polypeptide(L)'
;YYSAIPFNGFSNFIPLLSPAERYNPLTLTYPGIDETMTLLPCYNIGDLAEYITLRRWLLHMRREQLAMPNPIDFLLILDQDADDAFWYGFDAPSVLKRSLSTINGLQGLIDNVADLDFLRFNTPGEFLKDHQPLKSVTFGQDTADGSFDGLASWVEKWSNHRLYTALEQARILHLQTMRLQPDLPPETAKLLEDALLTRVKLLSTTHFGMAAPVMNLERERAAVALAEEALDAASKAFEASQRLPTQGQFQLI
;
A
#
# COMPACT_ATOMS: atom_id res chain seq x y z
N TYR A 1 -3.34 5.38 1.35
CA TYR A 1 -4.17 4.19 1.45
C TYR A 1 -3.88 3.50 2.78
N TYR A 2 -4.88 3.34 3.61
CA TYR A 2 -4.76 2.71 4.90
C TYR A 2 -5.93 1.76 5.11
N SER A 3 -5.65 0.51 5.44
CA SER A 3 -6.69 -0.43 5.83
C SER A 3 -7.24 0.01 7.18
N ALA A 4 -8.48 0.47 7.18
CA ALA A 4 -9.20 0.69 8.42
C ALA A 4 -9.77 -0.65 8.88
N ILE A 5 -8.91 -1.57 9.28
CA ILE A 5 -9.32 -2.70 10.10
C ILE A 5 -9.27 -2.23 11.56
N PRO A 6 -10.15 -1.33 11.98
CA PRO A 6 -10.02 -0.75 13.30
C PRO A 6 -10.68 -1.62 14.34
N PHE A 7 -11.31 -2.72 13.88
CA PHE A 7 -12.30 -3.33 14.74
C PHE A 7 -11.72 -4.36 15.70
N ASN A 8 -10.49 -4.83 15.45
CA ASN A 8 -9.94 -5.94 16.21
C ASN A 8 -8.60 -5.64 16.91
N GLY A 9 -8.47 -4.53 17.59
CA GLY A 9 -7.32 -4.31 18.46
C GLY A 9 -6.43 -3.13 18.09
N PHE A 10 -6.57 -2.57 16.90
CA PHE A 10 -5.87 -1.33 16.50
C PHE A 10 -6.63 -0.06 16.87
N SER A 11 -7.78 -0.19 17.53
CA SER A 11 -8.61 0.93 17.97
C SER A 11 -7.88 1.97 18.82
N ASN A 12 -6.76 1.61 19.41
CA ASN A 12 -5.94 2.53 20.22
C ASN A 12 -5.13 3.52 19.37
N PHE A 13 -4.96 3.27 18.08
CA PHE A 13 -4.14 4.07 17.18
C PHE A 13 -4.96 4.94 16.22
N ILE A 14 -6.22 4.59 16.02
CA ILE A 14 -7.12 5.31 15.13
C ILE A 14 -8.06 6.14 15.99
N PRO A 15 -8.16 7.47 15.74
CA PRO A 15 -9.12 8.28 16.43
C PRO A 15 -10.53 7.72 16.25
N LEU A 16 -11.36 7.85 17.28
CA LEU A 16 -12.76 7.46 17.21
C LEU A 16 -13.42 8.18 16.04
N LEU A 17 -13.84 7.42 15.05
CA LEU A 17 -14.49 7.90 13.85
C LEU A 17 -16.00 7.65 13.95
N SER A 18 -16.79 8.64 13.58
CA SER A 18 -18.21 8.45 13.35
C SER A 18 -18.45 7.52 12.15
N PRO A 19 -19.65 6.93 11.98
CA PRO A 19 -19.95 6.13 10.80
C PRO A 19 -19.67 6.85 9.48
N ALA A 20 -20.02 8.14 9.40
CA ALA A 20 -19.72 8.97 8.23
C ALA A 20 -18.21 9.05 7.94
N GLU A 21 -17.39 9.27 8.96
CA GLU A 21 -15.94 9.40 8.82
C GLU A 21 -15.26 8.06 8.48
N ARG A 22 -15.81 6.93 8.96
CA ARG A 22 -15.27 5.59 8.67
C ARG A 22 -15.37 5.20 7.20
N TYR A 23 -16.40 5.66 6.53
CA TYR A 23 -16.74 5.26 5.16
C TYR A 23 -16.55 6.39 4.17
N ASN A 24 -15.67 7.33 4.49
CA ASN A 24 -15.38 8.46 3.63
C ASN A 24 -13.89 8.83 3.66
N PRO A 25 -13.42 9.55 2.65
CA PRO A 25 -12.05 10.05 2.63
C PRO A 25 -11.75 10.94 3.85
N LEU A 26 -10.53 10.82 4.34
CA LEU A 26 -9.98 11.62 5.43
C LEU A 26 -8.71 12.32 4.94
N THR A 27 -8.31 13.39 5.59
CA THR A 27 -7.01 14.02 5.37
C THR A 27 -6.03 13.49 6.42
N LEU A 28 -4.98 12.82 5.98
CA LEU A 28 -3.88 12.42 6.85
C LEU A 28 -2.90 13.57 7.03
N THR A 29 -2.62 13.89 8.28
CA THR A 29 -1.58 14.84 8.69
C THR A 29 -0.54 14.14 9.55
N TYR A 30 0.69 14.62 9.51
CA TYR A 30 1.75 14.11 10.37
C TYR A 30 2.49 15.29 11.05
N PRO A 31 2.82 15.19 12.35
CA PRO A 31 3.50 16.26 13.04
C PRO A 31 4.84 16.63 12.39
N GLY A 32 5.02 17.93 12.11
CA GLY A 32 6.25 18.44 11.48
C GLY A 32 6.34 18.26 9.96
N ILE A 33 5.27 17.80 9.31
CA ILE A 33 5.14 17.71 7.86
C ILE A 33 3.97 18.58 7.41
N ASP A 34 4.24 19.54 6.52
CA ASP A 34 3.20 20.47 6.01
C ASP A 34 2.34 19.82 4.92
N GLU A 35 2.89 18.83 4.21
CA GLU A 35 2.15 18.08 3.20
C GLU A 35 1.09 17.19 3.84
N THR A 36 -0.04 17.11 3.17
CA THR A 36 -1.15 16.24 3.56
C THR A 36 -1.39 15.16 2.52
N MET A 37 -1.99 14.06 2.93
CA MET A 37 -2.37 12.96 2.06
C MET A 37 -3.85 12.63 2.24
N THR A 38 -4.54 12.28 1.15
CA THR A 38 -5.88 11.72 1.27
C THR A 38 -5.79 10.27 1.71
N LEU A 39 -6.42 9.97 2.84
CA LEU A 39 -6.57 8.63 3.38
C LEU A 39 -7.91 8.05 2.97
N LEU A 40 -7.90 6.88 2.39
CA LEU A 40 -9.10 6.13 2.01
C LEU A 40 -9.25 4.92 2.94
N PRO A 41 -10.20 4.95 3.88
CA PRO A 41 -10.49 3.78 4.70
C PRO A 41 -10.93 2.59 3.85
N CYS A 42 -10.40 1.41 4.13
CA CYS A 42 -10.77 0.19 3.43
C CYS A 42 -11.02 -0.95 4.41
N TYR A 43 -11.67 -1.99 3.93
CA TYR A 43 -12.04 -3.17 4.68
C TYR A 43 -11.38 -4.40 4.09
N ASN A 44 -10.82 -5.24 4.95
CA ASN A 44 -10.40 -6.56 4.53
C ASN A 44 -11.64 -7.45 4.37
N ILE A 45 -11.60 -8.38 3.41
CA ILE A 45 -12.71 -9.30 3.16
C ILE A 45 -13.02 -10.18 4.38
N GLY A 46 -12.03 -10.46 5.22
CA GLY A 46 -12.20 -11.18 6.48
C GLY A 46 -13.17 -10.50 7.44
N ASP A 47 -13.25 -9.17 7.40
CA ASP A 47 -14.17 -8.37 8.22
C ASP A 47 -15.63 -8.57 7.81
N LEU A 48 -15.86 -9.09 6.61
CA LEU A 48 -17.19 -9.40 6.10
C LEU A 48 -17.71 -10.77 6.55
N ALA A 49 -16.90 -11.57 7.22
CA ALA A 49 -17.26 -12.94 7.59
C ALA A 49 -18.53 -12.99 8.46
N GLU A 50 -18.73 -12.05 9.34
CA GLU A 50 -19.93 -11.96 10.19
C GLU A 50 -21.22 -11.71 9.38
N TYR A 51 -21.10 -11.14 8.19
CA TYR A 51 -22.25 -10.86 7.31
C TYR A 51 -22.53 -11.99 6.32
N ILE A 52 -21.69 -12.99 6.23
CA ILE A 52 -21.78 -14.17 5.34
C ILE A 52 -21.68 -13.79 3.86
N THR A 53 -22.26 -12.69 3.43
CA THR A 53 -22.25 -12.23 2.04
C THR A 53 -22.02 -10.73 1.95
N LEU A 54 -21.38 -10.29 0.86
CA LEU A 54 -21.21 -8.87 0.54
C LEU A 54 -22.55 -8.13 0.52
N ARG A 55 -23.60 -8.76 -0.05
CA ARG A 55 -24.93 -8.18 -0.11
C ARG A 55 -25.49 -7.84 1.27
N ARG A 56 -25.35 -8.74 2.25
CA ARG A 56 -25.81 -8.49 3.63
C ARG A 56 -25.07 -7.32 4.26
N TRP A 57 -23.76 -7.26 4.06
CA TRP A 57 -22.96 -6.16 4.56
C TRP A 57 -23.39 -4.83 3.93
N LEU A 58 -23.57 -4.76 2.62
CA LEU A 58 -24.02 -3.54 1.94
C LEU A 58 -25.43 -3.10 2.38
N LEU A 59 -26.34 -4.04 2.60
CA LEU A 59 -27.67 -3.73 3.16
C LEU A 59 -27.58 -3.21 4.61
N HIS A 60 -26.62 -3.70 5.39
CA HIS A 60 -26.33 -3.14 6.71
C HIS A 60 -25.77 -1.72 6.59
N MET A 61 -24.78 -1.49 5.74
CA MET A 61 -24.22 -0.15 5.48
C MET A 61 -25.29 0.85 5.03
N ARG A 62 -26.21 0.41 4.17
CA ARG A 62 -27.33 1.26 3.75
C ARG A 62 -28.24 1.65 4.90
N ARG A 63 -28.51 0.77 5.84
CA ARG A 63 -29.29 1.08 7.06
C ARG A 63 -28.56 2.07 7.95
N GLU A 64 -27.25 1.87 8.17
CA GLU A 64 -26.40 2.80 8.90
C GLU A 64 -26.42 4.20 8.28
N GLN A 65 -26.26 4.27 6.96
CA GLN A 65 -26.32 5.52 6.19
C GLN A 65 -27.67 6.24 6.40
N LEU A 66 -28.78 5.52 6.26
CA LEU A 66 -30.13 6.09 6.39
C LEU A 66 -30.50 6.45 7.83
N ALA A 67 -29.82 5.87 8.83
CA ALA A 67 -30.02 6.21 10.22
C ALA A 67 -29.33 7.52 10.63
N MET A 68 -28.44 8.05 9.79
CA MET A 68 -27.78 9.33 10.07
C MET A 68 -28.75 10.51 9.93
N PRO A 69 -28.65 11.54 10.78
CA PRO A 69 -29.48 12.75 10.68
C PRO A 69 -29.37 13.44 9.30
N ASN A 70 -28.20 13.43 8.72
CA ASN A 70 -27.92 13.90 7.36
C ASN A 70 -27.19 12.81 6.60
N PRO A 71 -27.92 11.94 5.90
CA PRO A 71 -27.30 10.86 5.12
C PRO A 71 -26.36 11.41 4.06
N ILE A 72 -25.15 10.86 3.99
CA ILE A 72 -24.13 11.16 2.98
C ILE A 72 -23.72 9.88 2.28
N ASP A 73 -23.12 10.01 1.12
CA ASP A 73 -22.59 8.84 0.41
C ASP A 73 -21.43 8.20 1.17
N PHE A 74 -21.32 6.89 1.05
CA PHE A 74 -20.23 6.10 1.61
C PHE A 74 -19.33 5.59 0.49
N LEU A 75 -18.03 5.71 0.68
CA LEU A 75 -17.02 5.05 -0.14
C LEU A 75 -16.61 3.74 0.55
N LEU A 76 -17.08 2.63 0.03
CA LEU A 76 -16.75 1.31 0.57
C LEU A 76 -15.67 0.67 -0.30
N ILE A 77 -14.49 0.50 0.27
CA ILE A 77 -13.34 -0.10 -0.40
C ILE A 77 -13.04 -1.43 0.28
N LEU A 78 -13.06 -2.51 -0.50
CA LEU A 78 -12.61 -3.83 -0.06
C LEU A 78 -11.14 -4.00 -0.44
N ASP A 79 -10.34 -4.41 0.52
CA ASP A 79 -8.93 -4.70 0.36
C ASP A 79 -8.70 -6.19 0.54
N GLN A 80 -8.01 -6.80 -0.42
CA GLN A 80 -7.72 -8.23 -0.41
C GLN A 80 -6.44 -8.52 -1.19
N ASP A 81 -5.66 -9.47 -0.73
CA ASP A 81 -4.47 -9.92 -1.42
C ASP A 81 -4.80 -10.46 -2.81
N ALA A 82 -4.04 -10.03 -3.82
CA ALA A 82 -4.33 -10.34 -5.22
C ALA A 82 -4.11 -11.81 -5.57
N ASP A 83 -3.37 -12.54 -4.77
CA ASP A 83 -3.11 -13.98 -4.90
C ASP A 83 -4.10 -14.84 -4.08
N ASP A 84 -5.04 -14.23 -3.39
CA ASP A 84 -6.05 -14.96 -2.64
C ASP A 84 -7.01 -15.70 -3.58
N ALA A 85 -7.30 -16.96 -3.24
CA ALA A 85 -8.28 -17.79 -3.92
C ALA A 85 -9.67 -17.14 -4.01
N PHE A 86 -9.95 -16.18 -3.16
CA PHE A 86 -11.13 -15.36 -3.16
C PHE A 86 -11.40 -14.68 -4.53
N TRP A 87 -10.37 -14.20 -5.22
CA TRP A 87 -10.50 -13.54 -6.52
C TRP A 87 -10.87 -14.50 -7.64
N TYR A 88 -10.42 -15.75 -7.55
CA TYR A 88 -10.62 -16.78 -8.57
C TYR A 88 -11.82 -17.67 -8.28
N GLY A 89 -12.35 -17.60 -7.07
CA GLY A 89 -13.35 -18.51 -6.56
C GLY A 89 -12.76 -19.82 -6.04
N PHE A 90 -13.57 -20.53 -5.28
CA PHE A 90 -13.20 -21.80 -4.68
C PHE A 90 -13.80 -22.95 -5.48
N ASP A 91 -13.10 -24.07 -5.58
CA ASP A 91 -13.68 -25.29 -6.06
C ASP A 91 -14.61 -25.87 -4.96
N ALA A 92 -15.90 -25.72 -5.17
CA ALA A 92 -16.91 -26.08 -4.21
C ALA A 92 -18.16 -26.63 -4.92
N PRO A 93 -18.96 -27.51 -4.25
CA PRO A 93 -20.19 -28.00 -4.79
C PRO A 93 -21.14 -26.88 -5.23
N SER A 94 -21.86 -27.09 -6.33
CA SER A 94 -22.75 -26.09 -6.93
C SER A 94 -23.81 -25.53 -5.97
N VAL A 95 -24.24 -26.32 -5.00
CA VAL A 95 -25.19 -25.89 -3.96
C VAL A 95 -24.56 -24.81 -3.08
N LEU A 96 -23.29 -24.98 -2.66
CA LEU A 96 -22.58 -23.97 -1.87
C LEU A 96 -22.31 -22.73 -2.70
N LYS A 97 -21.93 -22.87 -3.97
CA LYS A 97 -21.72 -21.74 -4.89
C LYS A 97 -22.98 -20.89 -5.07
N ARG A 98 -24.15 -21.50 -5.07
CA ARG A 98 -25.43 -20.79 -5.14
C ARG A 98 -25.80 -20.09 -3.84
N SER A 99 -25.43 -20.68 -2.70
CA SER A 99 -25.78 -20.17 -1.38
C SER A 99 -24.82 -19.10 -0.88
N LEU A 100 -23.55 -19.17 -1.28
CA LEU A 100 -22.47 -18.28 -0.84
C LEU A 100 -21.78 -17.70 -2.09
N SER A 101 -22.29 -16.59 -2.59
CA SER A 101 -21.74 -15.92 -3.78
C SER A 101 -20.28 -15.50 -3.61
N THR A 102 -19.83 -15.24 -2.38
CA THR A 102 -18.44 -14.91 -2.04
C THR A 102 -17.43 -15.99 -2.46
N ILE A 103 -17.85 -17.25 -2.60
CA ILE A 103 -16.98 -18.34 -3.05
C ILE A 103 -16.87 -18.47 -4.58
N ASN A 104 -17.57 -17.63 -5.34
CA ASN A 104 -17.53 -17.62 -6.80
C ASN A 104 -16.50 -16.63 -7.37
N GLY A 105 -15.60 -16.14 -6.56
CA GLY A 105 -14.62 -15.14 -6.95
C GLY A 105 -15.22 -13.74 -7.15
N LEU A 106 -14.45 -12.85 -7.73
CA LEU A 106 -14.84 -11.45 -7.95
C LEU A 106 -16.14 -11.31 -8.75
N GLN A 107 -16.31 -12.12 -9.80
CA GLN A 107 -17.54 -12.09 -10.61
C GLN A 107 -18.77 -12.43 -9.77
N GLY A 108 -18.68 -13.45 -8.94
CA GLY A 108 -19.78 -13.82 -8.03
C GLY A 108 -20.12 -12.75 -7.00
N LEU A 109 -19.15 -11.98 -6.57
CA LEU A 109 -19.37 -10.82 -5.67
C LEU A 109 -20.12 -9.70 -6.41
N ILE A 110 -19.69 -9.36 -7.62
CA ILE A 110 -20.33 -8.33 -8.44
C ILE A 110 -21.77 -8.75 -8.75
N ASP A 111 -21.98 -9.98 -9.19
CA ASP A 111 -23.32 -10.49 -9.54
C ASP A 111 -24.28 -10.50 -8.34
N ASN A 112 -23.74 -10.72 -7.14
CA ASN A 112 -24.54 -10.73 -5.90
C ASN A 112 -25.12 -9.37 -5.52
N VAL A 113 -24.56 -8.29 -6.03
CA VAL A 113 -24.91 -6.92 -5.65
C VAL A 113 -25.35 -6.05 -6.82
N ALA A 114 -25.30 -6.57 -8.05
CA ALA A 114 -25.56 -5.81 -9.27
C ALA A 114 -26.99 -5.24 -9.36
N ASP A 115 -27.95 -5.81 -8.64
CA ASP A 115 -29.35 -5.37 -8.60
C ASP A 115 -29.64 -4.36 -7.47
N LEU A 116 -28.64 -3.98 -6.68
CA LEU A 116 -28.82 -2.99 -5.63
C LEU A 116 -28.81 -1.57 -6.23
N ASP A 117 -29.96 -0.95 -6.29
CA ASP A 117 -30.20 0.36 -6.91
C ASP A 117 -29.49 1.54 -6.20
N PHE A 118 -29.11 1.36 -4.95
CA PHE A 118 -28.37 2.35 -4.17
C PHE A 118 -26.85 2.19 -4.29
N LEU A 119 -26.35 1.16 -5.00
CA LEU A 119 -24.93 0.87 -5.18
C LEU A 119 -24.44 1.40 -6.52
N ARG A 120 -23.32 2.09 -6.50
CA ARG A 120 -22.59 2.52 -7.68
C ARG A 120 -21.13 2.10 -7.59
N PHE A 121 -20.62 1.44 -8.61
CA PHE A 121 -19.20 1.19 -8.76
C PHE A 121 -18.50 2.45 -9.27
N ASN A 122 -17.43 2.83 -8.60
CA ASN A 122 -16.67 4.03 -8.91
C ASN A 122 -15.18 3.77 -8.68
N THR A 123 -14.33 4.52 -9.35
CA THR A 123 -12.94 4.59 -8.92
C THR A 123 -12.79 5.59 -7.77
N PRO A 124 -11.80 5.40 -6.87
CA PRO A 124 -11.54 6.40 -5.81
C PRO A 124 -11.36 7.81 -6.35
N GLY A 125 -10.68 7.95 -7.50
CA GLY A 125 -10.46 9.25 -8.15
C GLY A 125 -11.75 9.92 -8.65
N GLU A 126 -12.74 9.14 -9.11
CA GLU A 126 -14.05 9.67 -9.49
C GLU A 126 -14.85 10.12 -8.28
N PHE A 127 -14.83 9.32 -7.21
CA PHE A 127 -15.51 9.68 -5.97
C PHE A 127 -14.95 10.98 -5.37
N LEU A 128 -13.63 11.13 -5.35
CA LEU A 128 -12.94 12.30 -4.80
C LEU A 128 -13.19 13.60 -5.55
N LYS A 129 -13.69 13.57 -6.80
CA LYS A 129 -14.05 14.79 -7.53
C LYS A 129 -15.22 15.52 -6.86
N ASP A 130 -16.17 14.76 -6.32
CA ASP A 130 -17.41 15.31 -5.76
C ASP A 130 -17.45 15.24 -4.22
N HIS A 131 -16.52 14.51 -3.60
CA HIS A 131 -16.51 14.24 -2.16
C HIS A 131 -15.15 14.62 -1.54
N GLN A 132 -15.14 15.71 -0.82
CA GLN A 132 -13.95 16.16 -0.10
C GLN A 132 -13.75 15.32 1.19
N PRO A 133 -12.49 15.18 1.66
CA PRO A 133 -12.22 14.55 2.94
C PRO A 133 -13.01 15.20 4.08
N LEU A 134 -13.63 14.37 4.91
CA LEU A 134 -14.54 14.85 5.96
C LEU A 134 -13.83 15.39 7.20
N LYS A 135 -12.62 14.90 7.47
CA LYS A 135 -11.90 15.20 8.70
C LYS A 135 -10.40 15.02 8.50
N SER A 136 -9.61 15.82 9.20
CA SER A 136 -8.18 15.57 9.35
C SER A 136 -7.93 14.60 10.51
N VAL A 137 -7.05 13.62 10.27
CA VAL A 137 -6.60 12.66 11.25
C VAL A 137 -5.08 12.67 11.32
N THR A 138 -4.56 12.52 12.52
CA THR A 138 -3.12 12.43 12.76
C THR A 138 -2.83 11.10 13.42
N PHE A 139 -1.92 10.32 12.86
CA PHE A 139 -1.42 9.12 13.52
C PHE A 139 -0.19 9.47 14.35
N GLY A 140 -0.27 9.23 15.65
CA GLY A 140 0.84 9.44 16.58
C GLY A 140 1.85 8.31 16.60
N GLN A 141 1.55 7.19 15.96
CA GLN A 141 2.42 6.02 15.84
C GLN A 141 2.31 5.45 14.45
N ASP A 142 3.42 4.93 13.94
CA ASP A 142 3.40 4.15 12.72
C ASP A 142 2.60 2.86 12.97
N THR A 143 1.67 2.62 12.10
CA THR A 143 0.91 1.38 12.10
C THR A 143 1.53 0.46 11.06
N ALA A 144 2.23 -0.56 11.51
CA ALA A 144 2.63 -1.65 10.64
C ALA A 144 1.49 -2.66 10.55
N ASP A 145 1.56 -3.54 9.56
CA ASP A 145 0.64 -4.66 9.44
C ASP A 145 0.68 -5.47 10.74
N GLY A 146 -0.42 -5.44 11.48
CA GLY A 146 -0.52 -6.06 12.80
C GLY A 146 -0.58 -7.57 12.81
N SER A 147 -0.59 -8.20 11.66
CA SER A 147 -0.52 -9.66 11.54
C SER A 147 0.82 -10.24 11.99
N PHE A 148 1.84 -9.37 12.15
CA PHE A 148 3.21 -9.75 12.46
C PHE A 148 3.75 -8.94 13.65
N ASP A 149 5.04 -8.86 13.78
CA ASP A 149 5.71 -8.17 14.90
C ASP A 149 5.60 -6.62 14.85
N GLY A 150 4.69 -6.08 14.05
CA GLY A 150 4.58 -4.64 13.87
C GLY A 150 5.80 -4.03 13.18
N LEU A 151 6.22 -2.84 13.60
CA LEU A 151 7.43 -2.19 13.09
C LEU A 151 8.69 -3.03 13.29
N ALA A 152 8.75 -3.85 14.34
CA ALA A 152 9.88 -4.75 14.59
C ALA A 152 10.15 -5.70 13.42
N SER A 153 9.10 -6.16 12.70
CA SER A 153 9.27 -7.00 11.53
C SER A 153 9.99 -6.28 10.39
N TRP A 154 9.80 -4.99 10.26
CA TRP A 154 10.32 -4.21 9.14
C TRP A 154 11.69 -3.59 9.42
N VAL A 155 11.92 -3.09 10.63
CA VAL A 155 13.09 -2.29 10.95
C VAL A 155 14.03 -2.90 11.98
N GLU A 156 13.53 -3.63 12.97
CA GLU A 156 14.36 -4.06 14.11
C GLU A 156 15.12 -5.36 13.86
N LYS A 157 14.71 -6.18 12.88
CA LYS A 157 15.46 -7.40 12.55
C LYS A 157 16.82 -7.07 11.99
N TRP A 158 17.84 -7.72 12.52
CA TRP A 158 19.22 -7.52 12.09
C TRP A 158 19.44 -7.69 10.60
N SER A 159 18.80 -8.68 9.98
CA SER A 159 18.84 -8.89 8.54
C SER A 159 18.26 -7.69 7.77
N ASN A 160 17.13 -7.15 8.23
CA ASN A 160 16.48 -5.99 7.62
C ASN A 160 17.34 -4.73 7.73
N HIS A 161 18.01 -4.50 8.87
CA HIS A 161 18.95 -3.38 9.04
C HIS A 161 20.06 -3.42 8.00
N ARG A 162 20.64 -4.58 7.74
CA ARG A 162 21.72 -4.72 6.75
C ARG A 162 21.22 -4.44 5.33
N LEU A 163 20.07 -5.00 4.96
CA LEU A 163 19.44 -4.77 3.67
C LEU A 163 19.07 -3.29 3.51
N TYR A 164 18.45 -2.70 4.52
CA TYR A 164 18.06 -1.30 4.51
C TYR A 164 19.27 -0.36 4.36
N THR A 165 20.38 -0.68 5.01
CA THR A 165 21.64 0.09 4.87
C THR A 165 22.13 0.08 3.42
N ALA A 166 22.12 -1.08 2.75
CA ALA A 166 22.52 -1.17 1.35
C ALA A 166 21.56 -0.40 0.43
N LEU A 167 20.26 -0.47 0.69
CA LEU A 167 19.25 0.29 -0.04
C LEU A 167 19.42 1.80 0.12
N GLU A 168 19.72 2.28 1.32
CA GLU A 168 19.98 3.70 1.57
C GLU A 168 21.27 4.16 0.91
N GLN A 169 22.31 3.36 0.90
CA GLN A 169 23.52 3.66 0.14
C GLN A 169 23.23 3.80 -1.35
N ALA A 170 22.48 2.87 -1.94
CA ALA A 170 22.06 2.95 -3.33
C ALA A 170 21.21 4.20 -3.60
N ARG A 171 20.30 4.57 -2.67
CA ARG A 171 19.49 5.79 -2.77
C ARG A 171 20.36 7.06 -2.73
N ILE A 172 21.32 7.11 -1.83
CA ILE A 172 22.23 8.26 -1.71
C ILE A 172 23.05 8.43 -2.99
N LEU A 173 23.61 7.35 -3.52
CA LEU A 173 24.38 7.37 -4.78
C LEU A 173 23.51 7.84 -5.95
N HIS A 174 22.26 7.35 -6.04
CA HIS A 174 21.28 7.80 -7.03
C HIS A 174 21.07 9.34 -6.96
N LEU A 175 20.78 9.84 -5.76
CA LEU A 175 20.56 11.28 -5.56
C LEU A 175 21.81 12.12 -5.86
N GLN A 176 22.99 11.62 -5.50
CA GLN A 176 24.26 12.30 -5.82
C GLN A 176 24.52 12.33 -7.32
N THR A 177 24.26 11.23 -8.03
CA THR A 177 24.38 11.19 -9.50
C THR A 177 23.49 12.24 -10.16
N MET A 178 22.22 12.30 -9.75
CA MET A 178 21.26 13.29 -10.26
C MET A 178 21.69 14.74 -9.97
N ARG A 179 22.33 14.99 -8.84
CA ARG A 179 22.84 16.33 -8.48
C ARG A 179 24.07 16.73 -9.27
N LEU A 180 24.97 15.78 -9.52
CA LEU A 180 26.19 16.02 -10.27
C LEU A 180 25.89 16.27 -11.75
N GLN A 181 24.90 15.62 -12.28
CA GLN A 181 24.58 15.66 -13.69
C GLN A 181 23.06 15.58 -13.93
N PRO A 182 22.37 16.74 -14.02
CA PRO A 182 20.94 16.78 -14.30
C PRO A 182 20.56 16.14 -15.65
N ASP A 183 21.40 16.30 -16.68
CA ASP A 183 21.22 15.71 -18.01
C ASP A 183 22.08 14.45 -18.13
N LEU A 184 21.53 13.33 -17.71
CA LEU A 184 22.23 12.05 -17.72
C LEU A 184 22.31 11.44 -19.12
N PRO A 185 23.48 10.88 -19.51
CA PRO A 185 23.57 10.01 -20.66
C PRO A 185 22.59 8.84 -20.55
N PRO A 186 22.02 8.36 -21.67
CA PRO A 186 21.03 7.27 -21.66
C PRO A 186 21.48 6.02 -20.88
N GLU A 187 22.75 5.66 -20.99
CA GLU A 187 23.30 4.50 -20.26
C GLU A 187 23.32 4.71 -18.75
N THR A 188 23.70 5.90 -18.28
CA THR A 188 23.70 6.26 -16.86
C THR A 188 22.28 6.35 -16.32
N ALA A 189 21.36 6.96 -17.08
CA ALA A 189 19.95 7.02 -16.74
C ALA A 189 19.34 5.61 -16.57
N LYS A 190 19.69 4.70 -17.48
CA LYS A 190 19.23 3.30 -17.37
C LYS A 190 19.77 2.61 -16.11
N LEU A 191 21.04 2.78 -15.77
CA LEU A 191 21.59 2.21 -14.53
C LEU A 191 20.86 2.72 -13.28
N LEU A 192 20.47 3.99 -13.26
CA LEU A 192 19.68 4.53 -12.15
C LEU A 192 18.25 3.98 -12.10
N GLU A 193 17.64 3.82 -13.26
CA GLU A 193 16.32 3.17 -13.36
C GLU A 193 16.37 1.72 -12.87
N ASP A 194 17.36 0.95 -13.32
CA ASP A 194 17.57 -0.43 -12.89
C ASP A 194 17.80 -0.49 -11.37
N ALA A 195 18.63 0.39 -10.81
CA ALA A 195 18.85 0.49 -9.38
C ALA A 195 17.55 0.81 -8.62
N LEU A 196 16.74 1.73 -9.12
CA LEU A 196 15.45 2.08 -8.52
C LEU A 196 14.48 0.90 -8.55
N LEU A 197 14.31 0.25 -9.69
CA LEU A 197 13.41 -0.91 -9.84
C LEU A 197 13.83 -2.07 -8.93
N THR A 198 15.13 -2.34 -8.83
CA THR A 198 15.65 -3.40 -7.97
C THR A 198 15.43 -3.08 -6.49
N ARG A 199 15.59 -1.79 -6.08
CA ARG A 199 15.23 -1.34 -4.72
C ARG A 199 13.75 -1.55 -4.41
N VAL A 200 12.87 -1.18 -5.35
CA VAL A 200 11.42 -1.38 -5.18
C VAL A 200 11.06 -2.85 -5.04
N LYS A 201 11.67 -3.72 -5.85
CA LYS A 201 11.48 -5.18 -5.74
C LYS A 201 11.91 -5.69 -4.36
N LEU A 202 13.08 -5.26 -3.86
CA LEU A 202 13.57 -5.70 -2.55
C LEU A 202 12.65 -5.28 -1.42
N LEU A 203 12.07 -4.09 -1.47
CA LEU A 203 11.14 -3.57 -0.46
C LEU A 203 9.76 -4.24 -0.47
N SER A 204 9.51 -5.19 -1.37
CA SER A 204 8.28 -5.97 -1.33
C SER A 204 8.25 -6.89 -0.10
N THR A 205 7.06 -7.20 0.40
CA THR A 205 6.87 -8.13 1.53
C THR A 205 7.42 -9.55 1.27
N THR A 206 7.64 -9.91 0.01
CA THR A 206 8.25 -11.18 -0.38
C THR A 206 9.71 -11.29 0.09
N HIS A 207 10.42 -10.17 0.18
CA HIS A 207 11.86 -10.14 0.46
C HIS A 207 12.21 -9.38 1.74
N PHE A 208 11.31 -8.55 2.24
CA PHE A 208 11.58 -7.64 3.34
C PHE A 208 10.43 -7.61 4.34
N GLY A 209 10.73 -7.56 5.61
CA GLY A 209 9.74 -7.32 6.68
C GLY A 209 9.05 -8.56 7.23
N MET A 210 8.98 -9.67 6.52
CA MET A 210 8.23 -10.85 6.96
C MET A 210 8.96 -11.66 8.03
N ALA A 211 8.18 -12.26 8.94
CA ALA A 211 8.67 -13.23 9.92
C ALA A 211 8.75 -14.66 9.33
N ALA A 212 9.49 -15.54 10.03
CA ALA A 212 9.42 -16.97 9.75
C ALA A 212 8.00 -17.51 10.02
N PRO A 213 7.47 -18.48 9.26
CA PRO A 213 8.15 -19.21 8.20
C PRO A 213 8.09 -18.55 6.80
N VAL A 214 7.42 -17.42 6.66
CA VAL A 214 7.26 -16.72 5.38
C VAL A 214 8.63 -16.28 4.85
N MET A 215 9.45 -15.66 5.70
CA MET A 215 10.85 -15.40 5.37
C MET A 215 11.66 -16.68 5.61
N ASN A 216 12.15 -17.25 4.55
CA ASN A 216 12.99 -18.44 4.54
C ASN A 216 14.35 -18.16 3.89
N LEU A 217 15.27 -19.10 3.98
CA LEU A 217 16.65 -18.92 3.49
C LEU A 217 16.73 -18.56 2.01
N GLU A 218 15.83 -19.06 1.17
CA GLU A 218 15.79 -18.75 -0.26
C GLU A 218 15.41 -17.27 -0.49
N ARG A 219 14.38 -16.80 0.21
CA ARG A 219 13.95 -15.39 0.15
C ARG A 219 15.01 -14.45 0.71
N GLU A 220 15.67 -14.83 1.80
CA GLU A 220 16.78 -14.05 2.35
C GLU A 220 17.94 -13.93 1.37
N ARG A 221 18.30 -15.00 0.68
CA ARG A 221 19.34 -14.97 -0.37
C ARG A 221 18.93 -14.11 -1.55
N ALA A 222 17.69 -14.22 -1.99
CA ALA A 222 17.15 -13.36 -3.05
C ALA A 222 17.17 -11.87 -2.64
N ALA A 223 16.80 -11.57 -1.40
CA ALA A 223 16.86 -10.21 -0.86
C ALA A 223 18.30 -9.64 -0.86
N VAL A 224 19.28 -10.44 -0.43
CA VAL A 224 20.69 -10.02 -0.47
C VAL A 224 21.15 -9.77 -1.90
N ALA A 225 20.83 -10.67 -2.84
CA ALA A 225 21.19 -10.50 -4.24
C ALA A 225 20.61 -9.23 -4.85
N LEU A 226 19.32 -8.91 -4.55
CA LEU A 226 18.69 -7.67 -4.99
C LEU A 226 19.34 -6.42 -4.36
N ALA A 227 19.78 -6.49 -3.11
CA ALA A 227 20.46 -5.38 -2.45
C ALA A 227 21.83 -5.11 -3.11
N GLU A 228 22.58 -6.16 -3.39
CA GLU A 228 23.89 -6.08 -4.09
C GLU A 228 23.71 -5.53 -5.51
N GLU A 229 22.72 -6.02 -6.26
CA GLU A 229 22.41 -5.54 -7.60
C GLU A 229 22.04 -4.05 -7.61
N ALA A 230 21.16 -3.61 -6.70
CA ALA A 230 20.77 -2.21 -6.59
C ALA A 230 21.96 -1.30 -6.27
N LEU A 231 22.81 -1.71 -5.35
CA LEU A 231 23.99 -0.95 -4.94
C LEU A 231 25.04 -0.91 -6.05
N ASP A 232 25.28 -2.01 -6.74
CA ASP A 232 26.20 -2.09 -7.86
C ASP A 232 25.78 -1.19 -9.02
N ALA A 233 24.50 -1.23 -9.41
CA ALA A 233 23.96 -0.38 -10.47
C ALA A 233 24.06 1.11 -10.11
N ALA A 234 23.70 1.49 -8.88
CA ALA A 234 23.81 2.86 -8.41
C ALA A 234 25.27 3.34 -8.33
N SER A 235 26.21 2.47 -7.92
CA SER A 235 27.64 2.77 -7.87
C SER A 235 28.22 3.00 -9.25
N LYS A 236 27.90 2.14 -10.22
CA LYS A 236 28.31 2.30 -11.61
C LYS A 236 27.78 3.59 -12.24
N ALA A 237 26.55 3.94 -11.97
CA ALA A 237 25.96 5.20 -12.42
C ALA A 237 26.68 6.40 -11.82
N PHE A 238 26.99 6.37 -10.55
CA PHE A 238 27.72 7.42 -9.85
C PHE A 238 29.15 7.57 -10.40
N GLU A 239 29.88 6.49 -10.56
CA GLU A 239 31.23 6.50 -11.16
C GLU A 239 31.21 7.04 -12.60
N ALA A 240 30.24 6.66 -13.41
CA ALA A 240 30.07 7.16 -14.76
C ALA A 240 29.83 8.69 -14.77
N SER A 241 29.02 9.20 -13.84
CA SER A 241 28.75 10.62 -13.72
C SER A 241 29.97 11.44 -13.32
N GLN A 242 30.90 10.87 -12.57
CA GLN A 242 32.16 11.54 -12.19
C GLN A 242 33.17 11.64 -13.35
N ARG A 243 33.11 10.73 -14.30
CA ARG A 243 34.06 10.70 -15.44
C ARG A 243 33.69 11.64 -16.56
N LEU A 244 32.46 12.16 -16.59
CA LEU A 244 32.03 13.11 -17.60
C LEU A 244 32.57 14.50 -17.27
N PRO A 245 33.09 15.25 -18.26
CA PRO A 245 33.55 16.59 -18.01
C PRO A 245 32.40 17.43 -17.48
N THR A 246 32.59 18.03 -16.33
CA THR A 246 31.68 19.04 -15.80
C THR A 246 31.48 20.12 -16.88
N GLN A 247 30.29 20.25 -17.41
CA GLN A 247 29.93 21.37 -18.26
C GLN A 247 29.87 22.64 -17.39
N GLY A 248 31.01 23.23 -17.18
CA GLY A 248 31.16 24.47 -16.42
C GLY A 248 32.63 24.79 -16.23
N GLN A 249 33.19 25.62 -17.11
CA GLN A 249 34.47 26.22 -16.83
C GLN A 249 34.31 27.17 -15.65
N PHE A 250 34.94 26.84 -14.50
CA PHE A 250 35.18 27.84 -13.48
C PHE A 250 36.18 28.84 -14.03
N GLN A 251 35.73 30.03 -14.41
CA GLN A 251 36.62 31.18 -14.57
C GLN A 251 36.90 31.74 -13.19
N LEU A 252 38.11 31.50 -12.68
CA LEU A 252 38.65 32.28 -11.59
C LEU A 252 38.91 33.70 -12.13
N ILE A 253 38.19 34.67 -11.58
CA ILE A 253 38.47 36.11 -11.76
C ILE A 253 39.38 36.56 -10.63
#